data_b1b03180452ae3672e94f9e5cb295238
#
_entry.id   b1b03180452ae3672e94f9e5cb295238
#
_cell.length_a   1.000
_cell.length_b   1.000
_cell.length_c   1.000
_cell.angle_alpha   90.00
_cell.angle_beta   90.00
_cell.angle_gamma   90.00
#
_symmetry.space_group_name_H-M   'P 1'
#
loop_
_entity.id
_entity.type
_entity.pdbx_description
1 polymer ?
#
loop_
_entity_poly.entity_id
_entity_poly.type
_entity_poly.pdbx_seq_one_letter_code
_entity_poly.pdbx_strand_id
1 'polypeptide(L)'
;LKLYDKAIEAFESALENSFDNSEVFFYYAVSQLKGKKAFMASRGHIDKAIEYLSAAIQIEDRSVYHYLLAYIKYDFFKRKGYNISPDYAEELEKAQSIGLSDGDIEHLYSVLSVERPSNL
;
A
#
# COMPACT_ATOMS: atom_id res chain seq x y z
N LEU A 1 15.24 7.15 6.88
CA LEU A 1 15.09 5.79 7.41
C LEU A 1 14.58 5.80 8.84
N LYS A 2 15.22 6.58 9.72
CA LYS A 2 14.76 6.72 11.11
C LYS A 2 13.35 7.30 11.21
N LEU A 3 12.96 8.17 10.27
CA LEU A 3 11.61 8.73 10.22
C LEU A 3 10.55 7.66 9.96
N TYR A 4 10.85 6.69 9.08
CA TYR A 4 9.91 5.62 8.77
C TYR A 4 9.78 4.64 9.94
N ASP A 5 10.87 4.35 10.65
CA ASP A 5 10.82 3.48 11.84
C ASP A 5 9.98 4.12 12.95
N LYS A 6 10.13 5.44 13.17
CA LYS A 6 9.29 6.18 14.11
C LYS A 6 7.83 6.22 13.67
N ALA A 7 7.58 6.34 12.36
CA ALA A 7 6.23 6.32 11.83
C ALA A 7 5.56 4.96 12.08
N ILE A 8 6.29 3.87 11.90
CA ILE A 8 5.77 2.53 12.19
C ILE A 8 5.38 2.42 13.67
N GLU A 9 6.23 2.86 14.60
CA GLU A 9 5.92 2.85 16.02
C GLU A 9 4.69 3.68 16.34
N ALA A 10 4.58 4.86 15.75
CA ALA A 10 3.43 5.75 15.97
C ALA A 10 2.14 5.10 15.46
N PHE A 11 2.18 4.45 14.29
CA PHE A 11 1.00 3.80 13.73
C PHE A 11 0.62 2.54 14.51
N GLU A 12 1.58 1.79 15.03
CA GLU A 12 1.29 0.67 15.92
C GLU A 12 0.54 1.14 17.16
N SER A 13 1.01 2.23 17.78
CA SER A 13 0.34 2.81 18.94
C SER A 13 -1.06 3.29 18.58
N ALA A 14 -1.23 3.92 17.42
CA ALA A 14 -2.54 4.39 16.94
C ALA A 14 -3.49 3.22 16.69
N LEU A 15 -3.02 2.10 16.18
CA LEU A 15 -3.83 0.91 15.94
C LEU A 15 -4.43 0.34 17.24
N GLU A 16 -3.69 0.40 18.34
CA GLU A 16 -4.18 -0.05 19.64
C GLU A 16 -5.38 0.78 20.11
N ASN A 17 -5.47 2.03 19.67
CA ASN A 17 -6.47 2.99 20.15
C ASN A 17 -7.54 3.33 19.09
N SER A 18 -7.32 3.00 17.83
CA SER A 18 -8.17 3.46 16.72
C SER A 18 -8.26 2.44 15.57
N PHE A 19 -8.41 1.17 15.88
CA PHE A 19 -8.44 0.12 14.86
C PHE A 19 -9.68 0.18 13.94
N ASP A 20 -10.62 1.09 14.21
CA ASP A 20 -11.76 1.35 13.31
C ASP A 20 -11.45 2.38 12.22
N ASN A 21 -10.25 2.98 12.24
CA ASN A 21 -9.87 4.00 11.28
C ASN A 21 -9.07 3.38 10.13
N SER A 22 -9.67 3.31 8.96
CA SER A 22 -9.02 2.72 7.78
C SER A 22 -7.73 3.45 7.39
N GLU A 23 -7.67 4.77 7.58
CA GLU A 23 -6.49 5.56 7.24
C GLU A 23 -5.27 5.20 8.08
N VAL A 24 -5.47 4.83 9.34
CA VAL A 24 -4.38 4.39 10.21
C VAL A 24 -3.73 3.14 9.62
N PHE A 25 -4.54 2.16 9.22
CA PHE A 25 -4.04 0.94 8.58
C PHE A 25 -3.34 1.25 7.26
N PHE A 26 -3.90 2.16 6.46
CA PHE A 26 -3.29 2.57 5.20
C PHE A 26 -1.89 3.18 5.42
N TYR A 27 -1.77 4.14 6.33
CA TYR A 27 -0.47 4.77 6.60
C TYR A 27 0.52 3.81 7.24
N TYR A 28 0.04 2.87 8.02
CA TYR A 28 0.90 1.82 8.56
C TYR A 28 1.46 0.94 7.42
N ALA A 29 0.61 0.58 6.46
CA ALA A 29 1.05 -0.15 5.27
C ALA A 29 2.11 0.63 4.48
N VAL A 30 1.88 1.92 4.24
CA VAL A 30 2.84 2.80 3.57
C VAL A 30 4.19 2.79 4.31
N SER A 31 4.16 2.87 5.63
CA SER A 31 5.37 2.90 6.46
C SER A 31 6.20 1.61 6.36
N GLN A 32 5.57 0.47 6.06
CA GLN A 32 6.30 -0.78 5.85
C GLN A 32 7.25 -0.71 4.66
N LEU A 33 6.96 0.14 3.68
CA LEU A 33 7.80 0.31 2.49
C LEU A 33 9.01 1.22 2.74
N LYS A 34 9.00 2.00 3.82
CA LYS A 34 10.13 2.83 4.29
C LYS A 34 10.70 3.77 3.24
N GLY A 35 9.86 4.34 2.38
CA GLY A 35 10.29 5.26 1.34
C GLY A 35 11.07 4.62 0.20
N LYS A 36 11.06 3.30 0.11
CA LYS A 36 11.74 2.53 -0.95
C LYS A 36 10.72 1.93 -1.90
N LYS A 37 11.18 1.58 -3.10
CA LYS A 37 10.35 0.81 -4.03
C LYS A 37 9.96 -0.52 -3.38
N ALA A 38 8.74 -0.98 -3.62
CA ALA A 38 8.27 -2.25 -3.08
C ALA A 38 9.21 -3.40 -3.48
N PHE A 39 9.78 -3.35 -4.69
CA PHE A 39 10.76 -4.31 -5.17
C PHE A 39 11.93 -4.50 -4.19
N MET A 40 12.32 -3.44 -3.49
CA MET A 40 13.46 -3.42 -2.56
C MET A 40 13.08 -3.81 -1.13
N ALA A 41 11.79 -3.95 -0.83
CA ALA A 41 11.34 -4.27 0.51
C ALA A 41 11.54 -5.76 0.83
N SER A 42 11.63 -6.09 2.10
CA SER A 42 11.67 -7.48 2.52
C SER A 42 10.29 -8.13 2.38
N ARG A 43 10.26 -9.44 2.21
CA ARG A 43 8.99 -10.18 2.12
C ARG A 43 8.13 -9.98 3.36
N GLY A 44 8.73 -9.92 4.55
CA GLY A 44 8.00 -9.69 5.78
C GLY A 44 7.29 -8.34 5.81
N HIS A 45 7.95 -7.28 5.34
CA HIS A 45 7.33 -5.96 5.23
C HIS A 45 6.24 -5.92 4.17
N ILE A 46 6.44 -6.61 3.06
CA ILE A 46 5.43 -6.71 1.99
C ILE A 46 4.17 -7.43 2.51
N ASP A 47 4.35 -8.55 3.20
CA ASP A 47 3.21 -9.31 3.75
C ASP A 47 2.44 -8.48 4.77
N LYS A 48 3.12 -7.72 5.61
CA LYS A 48 2.47 -6.83 6.57
C LYS A 48 1.73 -5.69 5.87
N ALA A 49 2.32 -5.10 4.85
CA ALA A 49 1.65 -4.03 4.09
C ALA A 49 0.35 -4.53 3.48
N ILE A 50 0.36 -5.72 2.87
CA ILE A 50 -0.84 -6.34 2.31
C ILE A 50 -1.88 -6.61 3.40
N GLU A 51 -1.46 -7.13 4.54
CA GLU A 51 -2.33 -7.40 5.68
C GLU A 51 -3.03 -6.12 6.17
N TYR A 52 -2.29 -5.04 6.34
CA TYR A 52 -2.86 -3.76 6.79
C TYR A 52 -3.78 -3.14 5.75
N LEU A 53 -3.44 -3.26 4.46
CA LEU A 53 -4.33 -2.79 3.40
C LEU A 53 -5.63 -3.59 3.36
N SER A 54 -5.55 -4.89 3.56
CA SER A 54 -6.74 -5.74 3.65
C SER A 54 -7.63 -5.33 4.82
N ALA A 55 -7.03 -5.01 5.97
CA ALA A 55 -7.77 -4.51 7.12
C ALA A 55 -8.42 -3.15 6.82
N ALA A 56 -7.70 -2.24 6.15
CA ALA A 56 -8.24 -0.95 5.76
C ALA A 56 -9.46 -1.10 4.86
N ILE A 57 -9.39 -1.99 3.89
CA ILE A 57 -10.48 -2.26 2.94
C ILE A 57 -11.71 -2.82 3.66
N GLN A 58 -11.52 -3.66 4.66
CA GLN A 58 -12.61 -4.20 5.47
C GLN A 58 -13.38 -3.09 6.21
N ILE A 59 -12.68 -2.06 6.64
CA ILE A 59 -13.29 -0.92 7.34
C ILE A 59 -13.96 0.02 6.35
N GLU A 60 -13.25 0.38 5.29
CA GLU A 60 -13.74 1.31 4.27
C GLU A 60 -13.08 0.98 2.92
N ASP A 61 -13.87 0.63 1.93
CA ASP A 61 -13.37 0.21 0.63
C ASP A 61 -13.07 1.43 -0.25
N ARG A 62 -11.83 1.91 -0.20
CA ARG A 62 -11.37 3.07 -0.98
C ARG A 62 -10.51 2.65 -2.15
N SER A 63 -10.64 3.40 -3.25
CA SER A 63 -9.87 3.15 -4.48
C SER A 63 -8.35 3.18 -4.26
N VAL A 64 -7.86 4.10 -3.44
CA VAL A 64 -6.42 4.25 -3.20
C VAL A 64 -5.83 3.02 -2.50
N TYR A 65 -6.61 2.31 -1.69
CA TYR A 65 -6.15 1.09 -1.03
C TYR A 65 -5.94 -0.04 -2.05
N HIS A 66 -6.87 -0.21 -2.97
CA HIS A 66 -6.71 -1.17 -4.07
C HIS A 66 -5.56 -0.80 -5.00
N TYR A 67 -5.39 0.50 -5.24
CA TYR A 67 -4.29 0.96 -6.09
C TYR A 67 -2.93 0.70 -5.43
N LEU A 68 -2.80 0.92 -4.12
CA LEU A 68 -1.56 0.60 -3.41
C LEU A 68 -1.29 -0.90 -3.43
N LEU A 69 -2.32 -1.73 -3.28
CA LEU A 69 -2.18 -3.19 -3.47
C LEU A 69 -1.71 -3.52 -4.88
N ALA A 70 -2.27 -2.85 -5.90
CA ALA A 70 -1.84 -3.06 -7.29
C ALA A 70 -0.36 -2.70 -7.47
N TYR A 71 0.08 -1.58 -6.90
CA TYR A 71 1.48 -1.18 -6.96
C TYR A 71 2.39 -2.23 -6.31
N ILE A 72 2.07 -2.66 -5.09
CA ILE A 72 2.86 -3.67 -4.36
C ILE A 72 2.91 -4.98 -5.15
N LYS A 73 1.76 -5.43 -5.64
CA LYS A 73 1.67 -6.69 -6.39
C LYS A 73 2.40 -6.61 -7.73
N TYR A 74 2.41 -5.45 -8.37
CA TYR A 74 3.22 -5.26 -9.57
C TYR A 74 4.72 -5.21 -9.24
N ASP A 75 5.12 -4.31 -8.36
CA ASP A 75 6.54 -3.99 -8.16
C ASP A 75 7.29 -5.09 -7.41
N PHE A 76 6.63 -5.77 -6.48
CA PHE A 76 7.26 -6.86 -5.74
C PHE A 76 6.97 -8.23 -6.38
N PHE A 77 5.71 -8.57 -6.60
CA PHE A 77 5.36 -9.93 -7.05
C PHE A 77 5.60 -10.11 -8.55
N LYS A 78 5.00 -9.28 -9.39
CA LYS A 78 5.10 -9.43 -10.86
C LYS A 78 6.54 -9.30 -11.33
N ARG A 79 7.26 -8.29 -10.88
CA ARG A 79 8.63 -8.05 -11.31
C ARG A 79 9.59 -9.14 -10.86
N LYS A 80 9.31 -9.83 -9.76
CA LYS A 80 10.11 -10.95 -9.26
C LYS A 80 9.64 -12.31 -9.77
N GLY A 81 8.59 -12.33 -10.56
CA GLY A 81 8.05 -13.58 -11.10
C GLY A 81 7.25 -14.40 -10.10
N TYR A 82 6.77 -13.79 -9.02
CA TYR A 82 5.93 -14.47 -8.03
C TYR A 82 4.47 -14.35 -8.43
N ASN A 83 3.71 -15.42 -8.19
CA ASN A 83 2.26 -15.41 -8.39
C ASN A 83 1.55 -14.97 -7.13
N ILE A 84 0.50 -14.18 -7.31
CA ILE A 84 -0.39 -13.78 -6.22
C ILE A 84 -1.78 -13.56 -6.79
N SER A 85 -2.81 -13.95 -6.03
CA SER A 85 -4.20 -13.76 -6.43
C SER A 85 -4.97 -13.02 -5.33
N PRO A 86 -5.78 -12.00 -5.66
CA PRO A 86 -5.87 -11.37 -6.99
C PRO A 86 -4.53 -10.72 -7.39
N ASP A 87 -4.27 -10.65 -8.70
CA ASP A 87 -3.04 -10.04 -9.19
C ASP A 87 -3.15 -8.51 -9.26
N TYR A 88 -2.05 -7.85 -9.71
CA TYR A 88 -2.04 -6.39 -9.74
C TYR A 88 -3.06 -5.81 -10.72
N ALA A 89 -3.33 -6.49 -11.83
CA ALA A 89 -4.29 -6.01 -12.81
C ALA A 89 -5.71 -6.04 -12.26
N GLU A 90 -6.05 -7.07 -11.51
CA GLU A 90 -7.37 -7.18 -10.85
C GLU A 90 -7.54 -6.10 -9.77
N GLU A 91 -6.50 -5.82 -8.99
CA GLU A 91 -6.55 -4.75 -7.99
C GLU A 91 -6.67 -3.38 -8.65
N LEU A 92 -5.95 -3.16 -9.75
CA LEU A 92 -6.03 -1.92 -10.51
C LEU A 92 -7.44 -1.71 -11.06
N GLU A 93 -8.06 -2.76 -11.59
CA GLU A 93 -9.42 -2.72 -12.09
C GLU A 93 -10.42 -2.34 -11.00
N LYS A 94 -10.26 -2.91 -9.80
CA LYS A 94 -11.10 -2.55 -8.64
C LYS A 94 -10.94 -1.09 -8.27
N ALA A 95 -9.70 -0.58 -8.24
CA ALA A 95 -9.45 0.83 -7.95
C ALA A 95 -10.13 1.74 -8.96
N GLN A 96 -10.05 1.41 -10.23
CA GLN A 96 -10.67 2.19 -11.30
C GLN A 96 -12.19 2.14 -11.23
N SER A 97 -12.77 1.00 -10.86
CA SER A 97 -14.22 0.85 -10.75
C SER A 97 -14.81 1.67 -9.59
N ILE A 98 -14.06 1.84 -8.51
CA ILE A 98 -14.47 2.69 -7.39
C ILE A 98 -14.32 4.17 -7.77
N GLY A 99 -13.33 4.50 -8.57
CA GLY A 99 -13.04 5.86 -9.01
C GLY A 99 -11.74 6.39 -8.40
N LEU A 100 -10.77 6.67 -9.25
CA LEU A 100 -9.46 7.12 -8.82
C LEU A 100 -8.95 8.16 -9.81
N SER A 101 -8.67 9.38 -9.32
CA SER A 101 -8.16 10.44 -10.16
C SER A 101 -6.64 10.36 -10.30
N ASP A 102 -6.10 10.99 -11.37
CA ASP A 102 -4.65 11.11 -11.53
C ASP A 102 -4.02 11.87 -10.36
N GLY A 103 -4.71 12.85 -9.82
CA GLY A 103 -4.25 13.60 -8.65
C GLY A 103 -4.09 12.70 -7.41
N ASP A 104 -5.01 11.77 -7.20
CA ASP A 104 -4.92 10.80 -6.11
C ASP A 104 -3.71 9.88 -6.28
N ILE A 105 -3.46 9.44 -7.51
CA ILE A 105 -2.33 8.58 -7.84
C ILE A 105 -1.01 9.32 -7.60
N GLU A 106 -0.90 10.55 -8.08
CA GLU A 106 0.30 11.36 -7.91
C GLU A 106 0.57 11.64 -6.42
N HIS A 107 -0.48 11.92 -5.66
CA HIS A 107 -0.37 12.14 -4.23
C HIS A 107 0.15 10.87 -3.54
N LEU A 108 -0.37 9.71 -3.90
CA LEU A 108 0.09 8.43 -3.33
C LEU A 108 1.59 8.23 -3.56
N TYR A 109 2.08 8.41 -4.79
CA TYR A 109 3.51 8.23 -5.06
C TYR A 109 4.37 9.28 -4.36
N SER A 110 3.84 10.47 -4.13
CA SER A 110 4.51 11.46 -3.30
C SER A 110 4.65 10.98 -1.85
N VAL A 111 3.60 10.40 -1.29
CA VAL A 111 3.62 9.84 0.07
C VAL A 111 4.56 8.63 0.15
N LEU A 112 4.58 7.79 -0.87
CA LEU A 112 5.47 6.63 -0.95
C LEU A 112 6.93 7.02 -1.18
N SER A 113 7.19 8.23 -1.68
CA SER A 113 8.53 8.71 -2.03
C SER A 113 9.23 7.87 -3.10
N VAL A 114 8.46 7.38 -4.07
CA VAL A 114 8.98 6.60 -5.19
C VAL A 114 8.33 7.08 -6.50
N GLU A 115 8.97 6.76 -7.61
CA GLU A 115 8.44 7.07 -8.94
C GLU A 115 7.32 6.11 -9.32
N ARG A 116 6.33 6.63 -10.04
CA ARG A 116 5.24 5.84 -10.59
C ARG A 116 5.77 4.92 -11.69
N PRO A 117 5.55 3.59 -11.61
CA PRO A 117 5.90 2.69 -12.70
C PRO A 117 5.12 3.02 -13.97
N SER A 118 5.75 2.83 -15.14
CA SER A 118 5.11 3.14 -16.42
C SER A 118 3.86 2.29 -16.70
N ASN A 119 3.76 1.12 -16.09
CA ASN A 119 2.62 0.22 -16.26
C ASN A 119 1.44 0.55 -15.33
N LEU A 120 1.60 1.47 -14.46
CA LEU A 120 0.60 1.91 -13.49
C LEU A 120 0.36 3.41 -13.59
#